data_a8a7cd9b61b80046447b5034c7c29253
#
_entry.id   a8a7cd9b61b80046447b5034c7c29253
#
_cell.length_a   1.000
_cell.length_b   1.000
_cell.length_c   1.000
_cell.angle_alpha   90.00
_cell.angle_beta   90.00
_cell.angle_gamma   90.00
#
_symmetry.space_group_name_H-M   'P 1'
#
loop_
_entity.id
_entity.type
_entity.pdbx_description
1 polymer ?
#
loop_
_entity_poly.entity_id
_entity_poly.type
_entity_poly.pdbx_seq_one_letter_code
_entity_poly.pdbx_strand_id
1 'polypeptide(L)'
;MEVVVRFFAALEAGDIGTLREIYAPDAVIWHNDDLVEQPVEENLNVLRGLHRTVSGLRYDIVRRVPAPDGVLQQHVLRGRLPGGAEVELHAAMYLRVRDGRITRIEEYLDSGKRATIKAAREAASGKR
;
A
#
# COMPACT_ATOMS: atom_id res chain seq x y z
N MET A 1 -10.23 -12.27 -5.73
CA MET A 1 -10.61 -10.90 -6.17
C MET A 1 -11.28 -10.11 -5.05
N GLU A 2 -12.22 -10.74 -4.35
CA GLU A 2 -12.92 -10.06 -3.26
C GLU A 2 -12.00 -9.59 -2.13
N VAL A 3 -11.02 -10.41 -1.74
CA VAL A 3 -10.06 -10.04 -0.70
C VAL A 3 -9.22 -8.83 -1.12
N VAL A 4 -8.89 -8.71 -2.41
CA VAL A 4 -8.13 -7.57 -2.93
C VAL A 4 -8.96 -6.29 -2.85
N VAL A 5 -10.24 -6.37 -3.19
CA VAL A 5 -11.15 -5.22 -3.07
C VAL A 5 -11.25 -4.76 -1.61
N ARG A 6 -11.41 -5.70 -0.68
CA ARG A 6 -11.45 -5.39 0.76
C ARG A 6 -10.14 -4.77 1.25
N PHE A 7 -9.02 -5.26 0.73
CA PHE A 7 -7.69 -4.77 1.08
C PHE A 7 -7.57 -3.27 0.78
N PHE A 8 -7.91 -2.86 -0.44
CA PHE A 8 -7.80 -1.46 -0.83
C PHE A 8 -8.81 -0.57 -0.13
N ALA A 9 -10.01 -1.06 0.16
CA ALA A 9 -10.96 -0.32 0.98
C ALA A 9 -10.41 -0.07 2.39
N ALA A 10 -9.78 -1.07 2.98
CA ALA A 10 -9.17 -0.95 4.30
C ALA A 10 -7.98 0.02 4.29
N LEU A 11 -7.18 0.01 3.22
CA LEU A 11 -6.08 0.97 3.05
C LEU A 11 -6.60 2.40 3.04
N GLU A 12 -7.63 2.67 2.27
CA GLU A 12 -8.21 4.01 2.18
C GLU A 12 -8.80 4.46 3.50
N ALA A 13 -9.39 3.55 4.25
CA ALA A 13 -10.01 3.85 5.53
C ALA A 13 -9.00 3.93 6.69
N GLY A 14 -7.76 3.47 6.48
CA GLY A 14 -6.79 3.36 7.55
C GLY A 14 -7.13 2.28 8.57
N ASP A 15 -7.85 1.27 8.14
CA ASP A 15 -8.34 0.19 9.01
C ASP A 15 -7.27 -0.89 9.17
N ILE A 16 -6.34 -0.64 10.07
CA ILE A 16 -5.19 -1.51 10.30
C ILE A 16 -5.62 -2.89 10.80
N GLY A 17 -6.66 -2.97 11.61
CA GLY A 17 -7.17 -4.25 12.11
C GLY A 17 -7.62 -5.17 10.99
N THR A 18 -8.38 -4.61 10.02
CA THR A 18 -8.82 -5.39 8.86
C THR A 18 -7.65 -5.81 7.99
N LEU A 19 -6.68 -4.91 7.77
CA LEU A 19 -5.48 -5.26 7.00
C LEU A 19 -4.73 -6.42 7.65
N ARG A 20 -4.59 -6.40 8.98
CA ARG A 20 -3.94 -7.49 9.69
C ARG A 20 -4.66 -8.83 9.49
N GLU A 21 -5.98 -8.80 9.45
CA GLU A 21 -6.78 -10.02 9.22
C GLU A 21 -6.62 -10.53 7.78
N ILE A 22 -6.50 -9.63 6.82
CA ILE A 22 -6.38 -9.98 5.40
C ILE A 22 -5.01 -10.59 5.08
N TYR A 23 -3.94 -10.10 5.71
CA TYR A 23 -2.62 -10.68 5.51
C TYR A 23 -2.51 -12.06 6.16
N ALA A 24 -1.89 -13.00 5.46
CA ALA A 24 -1.40 -14.21 6.10
C ALA A 24 -0.32 -13.80 7.12
N PRO A 25 -0.19 -14.51 8.26
CA PRO A 25 0.77 -14.09 9.29
C PRO A 25 2.22 -13.98 8.81
N ASP A 26 2.60 -14.78 7.83
CA ASP A 26 3.94 -14.81 7.25
C ASP A 26 4.03 -14.06 5.91
N ALA A 27 3.03 -13.24 5.60
CA ALA A 27 3.03 -12.48 4.35
C ALA A 27 4.24 -11.55 4.26
N VAL A 28 4.66 -11.30 3.02
CA VAL A 28 5.81 -10.47 2.71
C VAL A 28 5.39 -9.40 1.72
N ILE A 29 5.82 -8.18 1.95
CA ILE A 29 5.55 -7.05 1.06
C ILE A 29 6.87 -6.54 0.53
N TRP A 30 7.00 -6.54 -0.80
CA TRP A 30 8.23 -6.18 -1.49
C TRP A 30 7.97 -5.02 -2.43
N HIS A 31 8.92 -4.07 -2.47
CA HIS A 31 8.87 -2.92 -3.38
C HIS A 31 10.15 -2.89 -4.22
N ASN A 32 10.02 -2.46 -5.47
CA ASN A 32 11.15 -2.42 -6.40
C ASN A 32 12.21 -1.39 -6.05
N ASP A 33 11.90 -0.39 -5.24
CA ASP A 33 12.83 0.69 -4.95
C ASP A 33 13.89 0.33 -3.90
N ASP A 34 13.57 -0.54 -2.95
CA ASP A 34 14.52 -0.95 -1.92
C ASP A 34 14.82 -2.44 -1.92
N LEU A 35 14.01 -3.24 -2.63
CA LEU A 35 14.14 -4.70 -2.74
C LEU A 35 14.08 -5.43 -1.40
N VAL A 36 13.52 -4.77 -0.38
CA VAL A 36 13.41 -5.34 0.97
C VAL A 36 12.14 -6.18 1.06
N GLU A 37 12.25 -7.35 1.69
CA GLU A 37 11.10 -8.20 2.01
C GLU A 37 10.58 -7.81 3.38
N GLN A 38 9.56 -6.98 3.40
CA GLN A 38 9.03 -6.37 4.61
C GLN A 38 7.99 -7.29 5.26
N PRO A 39 8.12 -7.63 6.54
CA PRO A 39 7.11 -8.44 7.22
C PRO A 39 5.86 -7.63 7.53
N VAL A 40 4.78 -8.33 7.89
CA VAL A 40 3.45 -7.74 8.05
C VAL A 40 3.44 -6.58 9.03
N GLU A 41 3.96 -6.75 10.25
CA GLU A 41 3.85 -5.70 11.26
C GLU A 41 4.63 -4.44 10.87
N GLU A 42 5.78 -4.60 10.24
CA GLU A 42 6.54 -3.47 9.73
C GLU A 42 5.76 -2.74 8.63
N ASN A 43 5.16 -3.50 7.71
CA ASN A 43 4.33 -2.91 6.66
C ASN A 43 3.12 -2.18 7.23
N LEU A 44 2.45 -2.75 8.23
CA LEU A 44 1.31 -2.10 8.85
C LEU A 44 1.69 -0.77 9.51
N ASN A 45 2.88 -0.69 10.10
CA ASN A 45 3.37 0.59 10.63
C ASN A 45 3.57 1.62 9.52
N VAL A 46 4.11 1.20 8.38
CA VAL A 46 4.27 2.09 7.21
C VAL A 46 2.90 2.57 6.72
N LEU A 47 1.93 1.67 6.60
CA LEU A 47 0.60 2.00 6.12
C LEU A 47 -0.14 2.92 7.10
N ARG A 48 0.04 2.72 8.40
CA ARG A 48 -0.52 3.62 9.41
C ARG A 48 0.04 5.03 9.24
N GLY A 49 1.34 5.14 9.03
CA GLY A 49 2.00 6.43 8.79
C GLY A 49 1.54 7.08 7.50
N LEU A 50 1.37 6.29 6.45
CA LEU A 50 0.88 6.77 5.16
C LEU A 50 -0.51 7.37 5.31
N HIS A 51 -1.42 6.68 5.98
CA HIS A 51 -2.79 7.15 6.17
C HIS A 51 -2.83 8.45 6.99
N ARG A 52 -1.97 8.60 7.98
CA ARG A 52 -1.90 9.82 8.78
C ARG A 52 -1.29 10.99 8.00
N THR A 53 -0.36 10.70 7.11
CA THR A 53 0.40 11.73 6.37
C THR A 53 -0.37 12.26 5.17
N VAL A 54 -1.03 11.36 4.43
CA VAL A 54 -1.73 11.71 3.19
C VAL A 54 -3.21 11.87 3.48
N SER A 55 -3.71 13.09 3.36
CA SER A 55 -5.15 13.34 3.52
C SER A 55 -5.88 12.96 2.23
N GLY A 56 -7.11 12.46 2.39
CA GLY A 56 -7.91 12.05 1.22
C GLY A 56 -7.30 10.89 0.46
N LEU A 57 -6.61 10.00 1.16
CA LEU A 57 -5.95 8.85 0.56
C LEU A 57 -6.95 8.01 -0.22
N ARG A 58 -6.67 7.80 -1.51
CA ARG A 58 -7.49 6.93 -2.33
C ARG A 58 -6.66 6.27 -3.42
N TYR A 59 -7.14 5.13 -3.88
CA TYR A 59 -6.51 4.37 -4.96
C TYR A 59 -7.44 4.39 -6.17
N ASP A 60 -7.02 5.09 -7.23
CA ASP A 60 -7.71 5.04 -8.51
C ASP A 60 -7.28 3.78 -9.23
N ILE A 61 -8.19 2.81 -9.33
CA ILE A 61 -7.88 1.52 -9.95
C ILE A 61 -7.98 1.66 -11.47
N VAL A 62 -6.84 1.44 -12.15
CA VAL A 62 -6.81 1.44 -13.61
C VAL A 62 -7.33 0.10 -14.13
N ARG A 63 -6.81 -0.99 -13.60
CA ARG A 63 -7.31 -2.34 -13.92
C ARG A 63 -6.89 -3.35 -12.88
N ARG A 64 -7.70 -4.40 -12.77
CA ARG A 64 -7.39 -5.59 -11.99
C ARG A 64 -7.52 -6.80 -12.91
N VAL A 65 -6.47 -7.62 -12.97
CA VAL A 65 -6.43 -8.79 -13.83
C VAL A 65 -6.23 -10.02 -12.95
N PRO A 66 -7.21 -10.93 -12.92
CA PRO A 66 -7.06 -12.18 -12.17
C PRO A 66 -5.94 -13.03 -12.76
N ALA A 67 -5.19 -13.68 -11.89
CA ALA A 67 -4.17 -14.66 -12.25
C ALA A 67 -4.45 -15.94 -11.48
N PRO A 68 -3.80 -17.07 -11.85
CA PRO A 68 -4.08 -18.34 -11.17
C PRO A 68 -3.86 -18.30 -9.66
N ASP A 69 -2.89 -17.52 -9.18
CA ASP A 69 -2.56 -17.45 -7.75
C ASP A 69 -2.71 -16.03 -7.17
N GLY A 70 -3.40 -15.13 -7.86
CA GLY A 70 -3.52 -13.77 -7.34
C GLY A 70 -4.15 -12.80 -8.30
N VAL A 71 -3.76 -11.53 -8.15
CA VAL A 71 -4.33 -10.42 -8.93
C VAL A 71 -3.19 -9.48 -9.32
N LEU A 72 -3.13 -9.12 -10.59
CA LEU A 72 -2.29 -8.03 -11.05
C LEU A 72 -3.13 -6.76 -11.08
N GLN A 73 -2.65 -5.70 -10.45
CA GLN A 73 -3.39 -4.44 -10.39
C GLN A 73 -2.49 -3.28 -10.81
N GLN A 74 -3.07 -2.38 -11.57
CA GLN A 74 -2.46 -1.07 -11.84
C GLN A 74 -3.36 -0.01 -11.24
N HIS A 75 -2.75 0.95 -10.55
CA HIS A 75 -3.51 2.00 -9.90
C HIS A 75 -2.69 3.28 -9.76
N VAL A 76 -3.38 4.35 -9.39
CA VAL A 76 -2.74 5.63 -9.04
C VAL A 76 -3.14 5.95 -7.61
N LEU A 77 -2.16 6.05 -6.73
CA LEU A 77 -2.38 6.50 -5.36
C LEU A 77 -2.51 8.02 -5.37
N ARG A 78 -3.58 8.53 -4.78
CA ARG A 78 -3.88 9.96 -4.75
C ARG A 78 -4.17 10.44 -3.34
N GLY A 79 -4.01 11.72 -3.15
CA GLY A 79 -4.27 12.39 -1.90
C GLY A 79 -3.49 13.69 -1.83
N ARG A 80 -3.30 14.21 -0.62
CA ARG A 80 -2.54 15.44 -0.39
C ARG A 80 -1.56 15.26 0.75
N LEU A 81 -0.37 15.81 0.56
CA LEU A 81 0.63 15.87 1.61
C LEU A 81 0.35 17.05 2.55
N PRO A 82 0.94 17.05 3.76
CA PRO A 82 0.94 18.24 4.59
C PRO A 82 1.52 19.42 3.79
N GLY A 83 0.83 20.57 3.83
CA GLY A 83 1.21 21.71 3.00
C GLY A 83 0.43 21.81 1.70
N GLY A 84 -0.34 20.78 1.33
CA GLY A 84 -1.29 20.83 0.23
C GLY A 84 -0.84 20.28 -1.11
N ALA A 85 0.41 19.82 -1.22
CA ALA A 85 0.89 19.22 -2.46
C ALA A 85 0.12 17.95 -2.79
N GLU A 86 -0.28 17.78 -4.04
CA GLU A 86 -1.02 16.61 -4.48
C GLU A 86 -0.11 15.40 -4.64
N VAL A 87 -0.63 14.23 -4.24
CA VAL A 87 0.03 12.94 -4.45
C VAL A 87 -0.53 12.30 -5.71
N GLU A 88 0.37 11.87 -6.58
CA GLU A 88 0.01 11.09 -7.76
C GLU A 88 1.11 10.06 -7.96
N LEU A 89 0.89 8.85 -7.43
CA LEU A 89 1.87 7.78 -7.50
C LEU A 89 1.30 6.62 -8.31
N HIS A 90 1.85 6.44 -9.50
CA HIS A 90 1.48 5.34 -10.39
C HIS A 90 2.22 4.08 -9.96
N ALA A 91 1.49 2.98 -9.86
CA ALA A 91 2.05 1.71 -9.42
C ALA A 91 1.41 0.53 -10.11
N ALA A 92 2.17 -0.55 -10.21
CA ALA A 92 1.67 -1.86 -10.59
C ALA A 92 2.01 -2.83 -9.47
N MET A 93 1.07 -3.67 -9.11
CA MET A 93 1.21 -4.53 -7.94
C MET A 93 0.71 -5.93 -8.27
N TYR A 94 1.47 -6.94 -7.88
CA TYR A 94 1.00 -8.31 -7.91
C TYR A 94 0.70 -8.76 -6.48
N LEU A 95 -0.57 -9.15 -6.24
CA LEU A 95 -1.00 -9.61 -4.94
C LEU A 95 -1.26 -11.11 -5.04
N ARG A 96 -0.44 -11.89 -4.34
CA ARG A 96 -0.65 -13.34 -4.28
C ARG A 96 -1.66 -13.65 -3.19
N VAL A 97 -2.65 -14.47 -3.54
CA VAL A 97 -3.76 -14.80 -2.64
C VAL A 97 -3.79 -16.32 -2.46
N ARG A 98 -3.95 -16.76 -1.21
CA ARG A 98 -4.11 -18.16 -0.88
C ARG A 98 -5.04 -18.30 0.31
N ASP A 99 -6.04 -19.17 0.18
CA ASP A 99 -7.01 -19.43 1.24
C ASP A 99 -7.69 -18.16 1.76
N GLY A 100 -8.00 -17.24 0.84
CA GLY A 100 -8.68 -15.99 1.16
C GLY A 100 -7.82 -14.94 1.84
N ARG A 101 -6.50 -15.12 1.88
CA ARG A 101 -5.57 -14.17 2.48
C ARG A 101 -4.48 -13.77 1.49
N ILE A 102 -3.93 -12.59 1.69
CA ILE A 102 -2.79 -12.11 0.89
C ILE A 102 -1.51 -12.66 1.51
N THR A 103 -0.74 -13.40 0.71
CA THR A 103 0.50 -14.04 1.16
C THR A 103 1.75 -13.30 0.70
N ARG A 104 1.64 -12.51 -0.38
CA ARG A 104 2.78 -11.75 -0.90
C ARG A 104 2.28 -10.59 -1.72
N ILE A 105 2.95 -9.45 -1.60
CA ILE A 105 2.74 -8.31 -2.48
C ILE A 105 4.08 -7.95 -3.11
N GLU A 106 4.06 -7.76 -4.43
CA GLU A 106 5.20 -7.22 -5.17
C GLU A 106 4.73 -5.96 -5.86
N GLU A 107 5.28 -4.82 -5.45
CA GLU A 107 4.85 -3.54 -5.97
C GLU A 107 5.99 -2.85 -6.72
N TYR A 108 5.65 -2.39 -7.93
CA TYR A 108 6.52 -1.59 -8.79
C TYR A 108 5.97 -0.18 -8.85
N LEU A 109 6.78 0.80 -8.50
CA LEU A 109 6.33 2.18 -8.40
C LEU A 109 7.47 3.15 -8.71
N ASP A 110 7.12 4.44 -8.85
CA ASP A 110 8.10 5.50 -9.04
C ASP A 110 8.81 5.77 -7.70
N SER A 111 10.09 5.43 -7.64
CA SER A 111 10.87 5.56 -6.42
C SER A 111 11.04 7.00 -5.97
N GLY A 112 11.12 7.95 -6.91
CA GLY A 112 11.22 9.37 -6.57
C GLY A 112 9.96 9.89 -5.90
N LYS A 113 8.80 9.54 -6.45
CA LYS A 113 7.51 9.93 -5.87
C LYS A 113 7.31 9.29 -4.50
N ARG A 114 7.67 8.02 -4.35
CA ARG A 114 7.59 7.35 -3.06
C ARG A 114 8.51 7.99 -2.04
N ALA A 115 9.72 8.37 -2.43
CA ALA A 115 10.67 9.03 -1.54
C ALA A 115 10.12 10.34 -0.99
N THR A 116 9.39 11.11 -1.82
CA THR A 116 8.73 12.35 -1.39
C THR A 116 7.70 12.08 -0.30
N ILE A 117 6.88 11.06 -0.49
CA ILE A 117 5.87 10.67 0.50
C ILE A 117 6.54 10.18 1.78
N LYS A 118 7.58 9.36 1.66
CA LYS A 118 8.32 8.84 2.80
C LYS A 118 8.96 9.96 3.61
N ALA A 119 9.57 10.96 2.94
CA ALA A 119 10.16 12.11 3.60
C ALA A 119 9.12 12.91 4.38
N ALA A 120 7.94 13.11 3.79
CA ALA A 120 6.84 13.82 4.46
C ALA A 120 6.36 13.05 5.70
N ARG A 121 6.25 11.72 5.59
CA ARG A 121 5.85 10.86 6.70
C ARG A 121 6.87 10.92 7.84
N GLU A 122 8.15 10.87 7.51
CA GLU A 122 9.23 10.93 8.51
C GLU A 122 9.29 12.29 9.17
N ALA A 123 9.12 13.36 8.41
CA ALA A 123 9.10 14.72 8.96
C ALA A 123 7.93 14.89 9.94
N ALA A 124 6.74 14.40 9.59
CA ALA A 124 5.58 14.46 10.46
C ALA A 124 5.79 13.64 11.74
N SER A 125 6.41 12.45 11.62
CA SER A 125 6.71 11.59 12.75
C SER A 125 7.78 12.18 13.66
N GLY A 126 8.75 12.89 13.09
CA GLY A 126 9.84 13.52 13.84
C GLY A 126 9.44 14.78 14.58
N LYS A 127 8.31 15.37 14.27
CA LYS A 127 7.82 16.56 14.96
C LYS A 127 7.23 16.17 16.32
N ARG A 128 7.73 16.76 17.35
CA ARG A 128 7.27 16.51 18.71
C ARG A 128 6.76 17.78 19.34
#